data_182debc42ac9f0cf652d174027be07b2
#
_entry.id   182debc42ac9f0cf652d174027be07b2
#
_cell.length_a   1.000
_cell.length_b   1.000
_cell.length_c   1.000
_cell.angle_alpha   90.00
_cell.angle_beta   90.00
_cell.angle_gamma   90.00
#
_symmetry.space_group_name_H-M   'P 1'
#
loop_
_entity.id
_entity.type
_entity.pdbx_description
1 polymer ?
#
loop_
_entity_poly.entity_id
_entity_poly.type
_entity_poly.pdbx_seq_one_letter_code
_entity_poly.pdbx_strand_id
1 'polypeptide(L)'
;MLSRHLYIFEAVRRTDSLTLLRRLTPSQLAALVLALAAAILALDPIAWLINTWRDPAYDSNGLLVVAMVAALLLWSTASPVARSASLKSTRAIGLLAISAVVRLVGQLSAINVLGALTLVIDVYAIGLLLHLNERKRSISPAWLAITFAFTLPLERI
;
A
#
# COMPACT_ATOMS: atom_id res chain seq x y z
N MET A 1 12.89 -17.27 -40.66
CA MET A 1 13.72 -17.74 -39.51
C MET A 1 13.51 -16.95 -38.21
N LEU A 2 12.84 -15.81 -38.21
CA LEU A 2 12.60 -14.95 -37.01
C LEU A 2 11.49 -15.46 -36.04
N SER A 3 10.55 -16.29 -36.50
CA SER A 3 9.39 -16.67 -35.66
C SER A 3 9.70 -17.72 -34.57
N ARG A 4 10.77 -18.49 -34.69
CA ARG A 4 11.16 -19.50 -33.67
C ARG A 4 11.75 -18.89 -32.39
N HIS A 5 12.42 -17.74 -32.47
CA HIS A 5 13.01 -17.10 -31.30
C HIS A 5 11.98 -16.46 -30.36
N LEU A 6 10.85 -15.99 -30.89
CA LEU A 6 9.78 -15.37 -30.09
C LEU A 6 9.05 -16.41 -29.21
N TYR A 7 8.80 -17.63 -29.73
CA TYR A 7 8.14 -18.69 -28.97
C TYR A 7 8.96 -19.21 -27.79
N ILE A 8 10.29 -19.24 -27.92
CA ILE A 8 11.18 -19.67 -26.85
C ILE A 8 11.19 -18.66 -25.70
N PHE A 9 11.16 -17.35 -26.00
CA PHE A 9 11.14 -16.29 -24.99
C PHE A 9 9.83 -16.25 -24.20
N GLU A 10 8.69 -16.51 -24.83
CA GLU A 10 7.39 -16.57 -24.16
C GLU A 10 7.25 -17.84 -23.30
N ALA A 11 7.75 -18.98 -23.74
CA ALA A 11 7.73 -20.22 -22.99
C ALA A 11 8.61 -20.15 -21.73
N VAL A 12 9.80 -19.54 -21.81
CA VAL A 12 10.71 -19.33 -20.67
C VAL A 12 10.08 -18.39 -19.65
N ARG A 13 9.44 -17.31 -20.07
CA ARG A 13 8.79 -16.34 -19.19
C ARG A 13 7.58 -16.95 -18.41
N ARG A 14 6.83 -17.87 -19.03
CA ARG A 14 5.70 -18.55 -18.39
C ARG A 14 6.12 -19.57 -17.36
N THR A 15 7.19 -20.31 -17.62
CA THR A 15 7.71 -21.33 -16.70
C THR A 15 8.30 -20.71 -15.44
N ASP A 16 8.95 -19.54 -15.53
CA ASP A 16 9.53 -18.88 -14.35
C ASP A 16 8.48 -18.38 -13.36
N SER A 17 7.35 -17.87 -13.85
CA SER A 17 6.28 -17.36 -12.97
C SER A 17 5.60 -18.47 -12.17
N LEU A 18 5.34 -19.63 -12.77
CA LEU A 18 4.72 -20.78 -12.10
C LEU A 18 5.68 -21.48 -11.13
N THR A 19 6.96 -21.50 -11.43
CA THR A 19 7.99 -22.05 -10.53
C THR A 19 8.24 -21.17 -9.30
N LEU A 20 8.09 -19.85 -9.43
CA LEU A 20 8.17 -18.93 -8.30
C LEU A 20 7.00 -19.14 -7.31
N LEU A 21 5.77 -19.29 -7.81
CA LEU A 21 4.59 -19.58 -6.97
C LEU A 21 4.71 -20.91 -6.24
N ARG A 22 5.33 -21.91 -6.86
CA ARG A 22 5.52 -23.26 -6.27
C ARG A 22 6.57 -23.29 -5.15
N ARG A 23 7.39 -22.25 -5.02
CA ARG A 23 8.41 -22.11 -3.96
C ARG A 23 7.91 -21.33 -2.74
N LEU A 24 6.70 -20.76 -2.79
CA LEU A 24 6.14 -20.05 -1.66
C LEU A 24 5.75 -21.03 -0.56
N THR A 25 6.17 -20.74 0.65
CA THR A 25 5.69 -21.44 1.84
C THR A 25 4.20 -21.14 2.06
N PRO A 26 3.42 -22.03 2.72
CA PRO A 26 2.01 -21.79 3.01
C PRO A 26 1.77 -20.44 3.71
N SER A 27 2.68 -20.01 4.59
CA SER A 27 2.61 -18.73 5.27
C SER A 27 2.82 -17.54 4.33
N GLN A 28 3.71 -17.66 3.35
CA GLN A 28 3.93 -16.63 2.33
C GLN A 28 2.73 -16.51 1.38
N LEU A 29 2.12 -17.64 1.02
CA LEU A 29 0.90 -17.66 0.22
C LEU A 29 -0.26 -16.98 0.97
N ALA A 30 -0.46 -17.32 2.23
CA ALA A 30 -1.47 -16.69 3.06
C ALA A 30 -1.25 -15.17 3.21
N ALA A 31 -0.01 -14.73 3.41
CA ALA A 31 0.34 -13.32 3.47
C ALA A 31 0.08 -12.59 2.14
N LEU A 32 0.37 -13.24 1.00
CA LEU A 32 0.09 -12.68 -0.32
C LEU A 32 -1.42 -12.53 -0.56
N VAL A 33 -2.21 -13.56 -0.24
CA VAL A 33 -3.67 -13.53 -0.36
C VAL A 33 -4.26 -12.43 0.52
N LEU A 34 -3.79 -12.32 1.77
CA LEU A 34 -4.23 -11.27 2.69
C LEU A 34 -3.87 -9.87 2.17
N ALA A 35 -2.67 -9.68 1.64
CA ALA A 35 -2.26 -8.41 1.05
C ALA A 35 -3.10 -8.04 -0.18
N LEU A 36 -3.42 -9.02 -1.03
CA LEU A 36 -4.27 -8.81 -2.19
C LEU A 36 -5.72 -8.45 -1.78
N ALA A 37 -6.28 -9.16 -0.82
CA ALA A 37 -7.60 -8.87 -0.26
C ALA A 37 -7.64 -7.47 0.37
N ALA A 38 -6.63 -7.09 1.15
CA ALA A 38 -6.51 -5.75 1.73
C ALA A 38 -6.41 -4.67 0.66
N ALA A 39 -5.66 -4.92 -0.43
CA ALA A 39 -5.56 -3.99 -1.57
C ALA A 39 -6.90 -3.83 -2.30
N ILE A 40 -7.63 -4.92 -2.55
CA ILE A 40 -8.97 -4.86 -3.17
C ILE A 40 -9.94 -4.08 -2.29
N LEU A 41 -9.98 -4.36 -0.99
CA LEU A 41 -10.81 -3.63 -0.03
C LEU A 41 -10.44 -2.14 0.07
N ALA A 42 -9.22 -1.75 -0.30
CA ALA A 42 -8.78 -0.36 -0.31
C ALA A 42 -9.32 0.43 -1.52
N LEU A 43 -9.79 -0.22 -2.57
CA LEU A 43 -10.22 0.45 -3.80
C LEU A 43 -11.39 1.40 -3.58
N ASP A 44 -12.41 0.99 -2.84
CA ASP A 44 -13.59 1.82 -2.58
C ASP A 44 -13.26 3.11 -1.80
N PRO A 45 -12.57 3.07 -0.65
CA PRO A 45 -12.20 4.29 0.06
C PRO A 45 -11.22 5.16 -0.74
N ILE A 46 -10.33 4.57 -1.55
CA ILE A 46 -9.45 5.33 -2.45
C ILE A 46 -10.29 6.05 -3.53
N ALA A 47 -11.20 5.34 -4.17
CA ALA A 47 -12.07 5.92 -5.20
C ALA A 47 -12.94 7.04 -4.62
N TRP A 48 -13.53 6.82 -3.44
CA TRP A 48 -14.29 7.85 -2.73
C TRP A 48 -13.43 9.09 -2.43
N LEU A 49 -12.21 8.89 -1.94
CA LEU A 49 -11.28 9.96 -1.62
C LEU A 49 -10.88 10.78 -2.86
N ILE A 50 -10.54 10.09 -3.97
CA ILE A 50 -10.19 10.72 -5.24
C ILE A 50 -11.37 11.56 -5.76
N ASN A 51 -12.58 11.03 -5.70
CA ASN A 51 -13.77 11.74 -6.12
C ASN A 51 -14.03 12.98 -5.26
N THR A 52 -13.83 12.88 -3.95
CA THR A 52 -13.94 14.01 -3.02
C THR A 52 -12.90 15.11 -3.33
N TRP A 53 -11.65 14.74 -3.63
CA TRP A 53 -10.61 15.72 -4.00
C TRP A 53 -10.81 16.37 -5.37
N ARG A 54 -11.57 15.73 -6.27
CA ARG A 54 -11.90 16.26 -7.59
C ARG A 54 -13.13 17.14 -7.60
N ASP A 55 -13.91 17.10 -6.55
CA ASP A 55 -15.13 17.90 -6.42
C ASP A 55 -14.73 19.38 -6.21
N PRO A 56 -15.07 20.29 -7.14
CA PRO A 56 -14.71 21.70 -7.05
C PRO A 56 -15.37 22.42 -5.88
N ALA A 57 -16.37 21.83 -5.25
CA ALA A 57 -16.94 22.33 -4.01
C ALA A 57 -15.99 22.22 -2.81
N TYR A 58 -14.93 21.40 -2.94
CA TYR A 58 -13.89 21.23 -1.95
C TYR A 58 -12.59 21.78 -2.51
N ASP A 59 -12.14 22.90 -2.00
CA ASP A 59 -10.82 23.49 -2.32
C ASP A 59 -9.71 22.67 -1.65
N SER A 60 -9.57 21.38 -2.06
CA SER A 60 -8.68 20.44 -1.40
C SER A 60 -7.41 20.19 -2.22
N ASN A 61 -6.26 20.34 -1.58
CA ASN A 61 -4.95 19.99 -2.12
C ASN A 61 -4.59 18.50 -1.93
N GLY A 62 -5.59 17.62 -1.68
CA GLY A 62 -5.38 16.22 -1.34
C GLY A 62 -4.56 15.44 -2.37
N LEU A 63 -4.84 15.63 -3.67
CA LEU A 63 -4.08 14.99 -4.74
C LEU A 63 -2.60 15.41 -4.75
N LEU A 64 -2.31 16.67 -4.48
CA LEU A 64 -0.95 17.19 -4.42
C LEU A 64 -0.19 16.58 -3.25
N VAL A 65 -0.82 16.48 -2.08
CA VAL A 65 -0.20 15.88 -0.89
C VAL A 65 0.07 14.39 -1.11
N VAL A 66 -0.87 13.66 -1.73
CA VAL A 66 -0.65 12.23 -2.07
C VAL A 66 0.48 12.06 -3.07
N ALA A 67 0.57 12.92 -4.08
CA ALA A 67 1.70 12.91 -5.02
C ALA A 67 3.04 13.17 -4.29
N MET A 68 3.06 14.09 -3.34
CA MET A 68 4.23 14.36 -2.50
C MET A 68 4.60 13.16 -1.62
N VAL A 69 3.63 12.52 -0.97
CA VAL A 69 3.85 11.30 -0.16
C VAL A 69 4.41 10.18 -1.04
N ALA A 70 3.84 9.96 -2.23
CA ALA A 70 4.33 8.97 -3.18
C ALA A 70 5.77 9.26 -3.64
N ALA A 71 6.07 10.52 -3.96
CA ALA A 71 7.42 10.95 -4.34
C ALA A 71 8.44 10.71 -3.21
N LEU A 72 8.08 11.02 -1.96
CA LEU A 72 8.92 10.77 -0.78
C LEU A 72 9.15 9.27 -0.57
N LEU A 73 8.12 8.43 -0.75
CA LEU A 73 8.23 6.97 -0.68
C LEU A 73 9.21 6.46 -1.75
N LEU A 74 9.05 6.88 -3.00
CA LEU A 74 9.93 6.48 -4.10
C LEU A 74 11.37 6.94 -3.86
N TRP A 75 11.55 8.20 -3.41
CA TRP A 75 12.87 8.73 -3.10
C TRP A 75 13.58 7.98 -1.97
N SER A 76 12.86 7.62 -0.91
CA SER A 76 13.41 6.82 0.19
C SER A 76 13.70 5.39 -0.24
N THR A 77 12.78 4.74 -0.98
CA THR A 77 12.94 3.34 -1.43
C THR A 77 14.07 3.16 -2.44
N ALA A 78 14.45 4.20 -3.16
CA ALA A 78 15.62 4.20 -4.04
C ALA A 78 16.96 4.08 -3.28
N SER A 79 16.97 4.25 -1.94
CA SER A 79 18.17 4.09 -1.11
C SER A 79 18.25 2.70 -0.47
N PRO A 80 19.46 2.13 -0.29
CA PRO A 80 19.62 0.84 0.36
C PRO A 80 19.21 0.90 1.83
N VAL A 81 18.75 -0.24 2.38
CA VAL A 81 18.46 -0.41 3.80
C VAL A 81 19.78 -0.51 4.56
N ALA A 82 19.96 0.29 5.61
CA ALA A 82 21.22 0.38 6.36
C ALA A 82 21.36 -0.69 7.44
N ARG A 83 20.28 -1.33 7.87
CA ARG A 83 20.26 -2.32 8.96
C ARG A 83 19.38 -3.51 8.66
N SER A 84 19.75 -4.68 9.25
CA SER A 84 18.94 -5.90 9.16
C SER A 84 17.63 -5.74 9.96
N ALA A 85 16.51 -5.85 9.29
CA ALA A 85 15.20 -5.47 9.80
C ALA A 85 14.28 -6.68 9.92
N SER A 86 14.29 -7.39 11.05
CA SER A 86 13.51 -8.64 11.20
C SER A 86 12.23 -8.49 12.05
N LEU A 87 12.20 -7.65 13.06
CA LEU A 87 11.10 -7.60 14.05
C LEU A 87 9.94 -6.65 13.69
N LYS A 88 10.16 -5.67 12.83
CA LYS A 88 9.13 -4.65 12.50
C LYS A 88 8.12 -5.14 11.46
N SER A 89 8.47 -6.15 10.67
CA SER A 89 7.59 -6.72 9.64
C SER A 89 6.32 -7.34 10.24
N THR A 90 6.41 -8.03 11.37
CA THR A 90 5.24 -8.64 12.03
C THR A 90 4.24 -7.59 12.53
N ARG A 91 4.75 -6.48 13.08
CA ARG A 91 3.88 -5.36 13.52
C ARG A 91 3.17 -4.71 12.33
N ALA A 92 3.87 -4.50 11.24
CA ALA A 92 3.29 -3.92 10.02
C ALA A 92 2.19 -4.82 9.43
N ILE A 93 2.42 -6.13 9.37
CA ILE A 93 1.42 -7.10 8.90
C ILE A 93 0.20 -7.11 9.83
N GLY A 94 0.40 -7.06 11.15
CA GLY A 94 -0.67 -6.96 12.13
C GLY A 94 -1.52 -5.70 11.94
N LEU A 95 -0.88 -4.55 11.70
CA LEU A 95 -1.59 -3.29 11.42
C LEU A 95 -2.40 -3.35 10.13
N LEU A 96 -1.85 -3.93 9.06
CA LEU A 96 -2.57 -4.13 7.80
C LEU A 96 -3.77 -5.06 7.96
N ALA A 97 -3.63 -6.12 8.76
CA ALA A 97 -4.73 -7.03 9.05
C ALA A 97 -5.85 -6.32 9.84
N ILE A 98 -5.51 -5.56 10.87
CA ILE A 98 -6.47 -4.76 11.64
C ILE A 98 -7.15 -3.73 10.74
N SER A 99 -6.38 -3.01 9.93
CA SER A 99 -6.89 -2.04 8.95
C SER A 99 -7.90 -2.69 7.99
N ALA A 100 -7.59 -3.87 7.45
CA ALA A 100 -8.49 -4.60 6.55
C ALA A 100 -9.80 -5.00 7.24
N VAL A 101 -9.75 -5.46 8.51
CA VAL A 101 -10.95 -5.81 9.29
C VAL A 101 -11.81 -4.59 9.55
N VAL A 102 -11.21 -3.47 10.03
CA VAL A 102 -11.93 -2.22 10.30
C VAL A 102 -12.56 -1.68 9.02
N ARG A 103 -11.86 -1.78 7.90
CA ARG A 103 -12.37 -1.36 6.58
C ARG A 103 -13.57 -2.20 6.15
N LEU A 104 -13.49 -3.52 6.34
CA LEU A 104 -14.61 -4.41 6.03
C LEU A 104 -15.85 -4.03 6.85
N VAL A 105 -15.67 -3.77 8.15
CA VAL A 105 -16.77 -3.28 9.03
C VAL A 105 -17.31 -1.94 8.53
N GLY A 106 -16.42 -1.01 8.14
CA GLY A 106 -16.81 0.29 7.59
C GLY A 106 -17.65 0.16 6.32
N GLN A 107 -17.26 -0.73 5.40
CA GLN A 107 -18.01 -1.01 4.18
C GLN A 107 -19.38 -1.63 4.47
N LEU A 108 -19.45 -2.61 5.37
CA LEU A 108 -20.72 -3.23 5.78
C LEU A 108 -21.67 -2.22 6.46
N SER A 109 -21.12 -1.23 7.14
CA SER A 109 -21.89 -0.17 7.84
C SER A 109 -22.15 1.05 6.95
N ALA A 110 -21.70 1.05 5.68
CA ALA A 110 -21.76 2.18 4.75
C ALA A 110 -21.08 3.47 5.28
N ILE A 111 -20.05 3.33 6.14
CA ILE A 111 -19.31 4.45 6.74
C ILE A 111 -17.99 4.66 5.96
N ASN A 112 -18.04 5.48 4.90
CA ASN A 112 -16.88 5.74 4.03
C ASN A 112 -15.69 6.38 4.77
N VAL A 113 -15.96 7.22 5.77
CA VAL A 113 -14.93 7.88 6.58
C VAL A 113 -14.08 6.85 7.33
N LEU A 114 -14.70 5.78 7.84
CA LEU A 114 -13.96 4.72 8.53
C LEU A 114 -12.96 4.03 7.57
N GLY A 115 -13.39 3.81 6.32
CA GLY A 115 -12.50 3.32 5.25
C GLY A 115 -11.34 4.26 4.97
N ALA A 116 -11.60 5.57 4.91
CA ALA A 116 -10.55 6.57 4.68
C ALA A 116 -9.54 6.65 5.84
N LEU A 117 -10.00 6.56 7.09
CA LEU A 117 -9.12 6.53 8.27
C LEU A 117 -8.20 5.30 8.26
N THR A 118 -8.68 4.15 7.79
CA THR A 118 -7.84 2.95 7.70
C THR A 118 -6.70 3.11 6.68
N LEU A 119 -6.85 3.96 5.65
CA LEU A 119 -5.75 4.26 4.72
C LEU A 119 -4.56 4.96 5.41
N VAL A 120 -4.81 5.76 6.45
CA VAL A 120 -3.73 6.36 7.26
C VAL A 120 -2.92 5.27 7.96
N ILE A 121 -3.60 4.25 8.50
CA ILE A 121 -2.95 3.10 9.14
C ILE A 121 -2.15 2.31 8.09
N ASP A 122 -2.70 2.15 6.88
CA ASP A 122 -2.01 1.46 5.79
C ASP A 122 -0.73 2.19 5.36
N VAL A 123 -0.77 3.52 5.22
CA VAL A 123 0.42 4.33 4.91
C VAL A 123 1.49 4.14 5.96
N TYR A 124 1.11 4.15 7.24
CA TYR A 124 2.04 3.89 8.34
C TYR A 124 2.63 2.46 8.28
N ALA A 125 1.78 1.45 8.11
CA ALA A 125 2.18 0.05 8.04
C ALA A 125 3.08 -0.24 6.83
N ILE A 126 2.77 0.34 5.65
CA ILE A 126 3.61 0.26 4.46
C ILE A 126 4.97 0.92 4.72
N GLY A 127 4.99 2.06 5.38
CA GLY A 127 6.24 2.73 5.78
C GLY A 127 7.11 1.86 6.69
N LEU A 128 6.50 1.10 7.60
CA LEU A 128 7.21 0.12 8.43
C LEU A 128 7.72 -1.07 7.62
N LEU A 129 6.90 -1.63 6.71
CA LEU A 129 7.28 -2.74 5.83
C LEU A 129 8.45 -2.38 4.91
N LEU A 130 8.46 -1.17 4.39
CA LEU A 130 9.52 -0.65 3.53
C LEU A 130 10.76 -0.23 4.32
N HIS A 131 10.75 -0.37 5.65
CA HIS A 131 11.84 0.01 6.55
C HIS A 131 12.34 1.44 6.33
N LEU A 132 11.41 2.40 6.11
CA LEU A 132 11.76 3.76 5.71
C LEU A 132 12.68 4.47 6.70
N ASN A 133 12.54 4.20 7.99
CA ASN A 133 13.38 4.78 9.05
C ASN A 133 14.78 4.14 9.17
N GLU A 134 15.04 3.04 8.44
CA GLU A 134 16.31 2.30 8.48
C GLU A 134 17.11 2.48 7.20
N ARG A 135 16.61 3.26 6.27
CA ARG A 135 17.28 3.57 4.99
C ARG A 135 18.26 4.72 5.15
N LYS A 136 19.25 4.82 4.27
CA LYS A 136 20.14 5.99 4.21
C LYS A 136 19.36 7.31 4.09
N ARG A 137 18.29 7.30 3.29
CA ARG A 137 17.33 8.41 3.18
C ARG A 137 16.15 8.11 4.09
N SER A 138 16.37 8.23 5.39
CA SER A 138 15.36 7.86 6.37
C SER A 138 14.19 8.83 6.36
N ILE A 139 12.99 8.29 6.37
CA ILE A 139 11.73 9.04 6.55
C ILE A 139 10.95 8.35 7.64
N SER A 140 10.40 9.13 8.56
CA SER A 140 9.54 8.57 9.61
C SER A 140 8.21 8.10 9.00
N PRO A 141 7.82 6.82 9.15
CA PRO A 141 6.51 6.35 8.72
C PRO A 141 5.36 7.10 9.39
N ALA A 142 5.55 7.53 10.65
CA ALA A 142 4.53 8.30 11.38
C ALA A 142 4.30 9.67 10.72
N TRP A 143 5.35 10.38 10.31
CA TRP A 143 5.20 11.65 9.61
C TRP A 143 4.47 11.50 8.27
N LEU A 144 4.77 10.45 7.50
CA LEU A 144 4.04 10.17 6.27
C LEU A 144 2.55 9.92 6.52
N ALA A 145 2.23 9.12 7.54
CA ALA A 145 0.84 8.85 7.91
C ALA A 145 0.10 10.11 8.37
N ILE A 146 0.74 10.94 9.20
CA ILE A 146 0.18 12.23 9.65
C ILE A 146 -0.05 13.15 8.45
N THR A 147 0.94 13.30 7.56
CA THR A 147 0.81 14.12 6.36
C THR A 147 -0.35 13.63 5.50
N PHE A 148 -0.49 12.31 5.33
CA PHE A 148 -1.62 11.73 4.61
C PHE A 148 -2.95 11.99 5.33
N ALA A 149 -3.00 11.94 6.67
CA ALA A 149 -4.21 12.21 7.44
C ALA A 149 -4.78 13.63 7.20
N PHE A 150 -3.92 14.62 6.96
CA PHE A 150 -4.36 15.97 6.59
C PHE A 150 -5.05 16.06 5.23
N THR A 151 -4.98 15.03 4.40
CA THR A 151 -5.71 14.98 3.13
C THR A 151 -7.16 14.52 3.30
N LEU A 152 -7.50 14.00 4.48
CA LEU A 152 -8.86 13.51 4.73
C LEU A 152 -9.82 14.69 4.86
N PRO A 153 -10.99 14.61 4.22
CA PRO A 153 -12.02 15.65 4.29
C PRO A 153 -12.75 15.55 5.64
N LEU A 154 -12.11 16.05 6.71
CA LEU A 154 -12.64 16.00 8.07
C LEU A 154 -13.91 16.84 8.25
N GLU A 155 -14.20 17.76 7.33
CA GLU A 155 -15.39 18.60 7.35
C GLU A 155 -16.70 17.83 7.04
N ARG A 156 -16.59 16.58 6.61
CA ARG A 156 -17.73 15.68 6.34
C ARG A 156 -18.01 14.66 7.45
N ILE A 157 -17.33 14.76 8.57
CA ILE A 157 -17.56 13.96 9.75
C ILE A 157 -18.50 14.72 10.70
#